data_9822548d0148c528ff574671ea936261
#
_entry.id   9822548d0148c528ff574671ea936261
#
_cell.length_a   1.000
_cell.length_b   1.000
_cell.length_c   1.000
_cell.angle_alpha   90.00
_cell.angle_beta   90.00
_cell.angle_gamma   90.00
#
_symmetry.space_group_name_H-M   'P 1'
#
loop_
_entity.id
_entity.type
_entity.pdbx_description
1 polymer ?
#
loop_
_entity_poly.entity_id
_entity_poly.type
_entity_poly.pdbx_seq_one_letter_code
_entity_poly.pdbx_strand_id
1 'polypeptide(L)'
;MHIRATTASDWQALKATRLAALLDAPTAFGASHASAAAFADADWQQRAISTPQRTFFLAFDDDQPIGLAAQVLAGNGECHLIAMWVQQQYRGRAVAQGLVDAVKQCAVDNGHSRLVLDVAPENVRAAAFYQKQGFVFLPEWEALESHPHIQVQKMEWRMRA
;
A
#
# COMPACT_ATOMS: atom_id res chain seq x y z
N MET A 1 -7.13 -9.87 -15.71
CA MET A 1 -6.51 -9.31 -14.51
C MET A 1 -7.42 -9.51 -13.30
N HIS A 2 -6.85 -9.86 -12.16
CA HIS A 2 -7.61 -9.95 -10.92
C HIS A 2 -6.79 -9.45 -9.73
N ILE A 3 -7.49 -9.06 -8.67
CA ILE A 3 -6.90 -8.53 -7.44
C ILE A 3 -7.46 -9.36 -6.28
N ARG A 4 -6.58 -9.82 -5.40
CA ARG A 4 -7.00 -10.60 -4.23
C ARG A 4 -6.03 -10.43 -3.07
N ALA A 5 -6.51 -10.71 -1.87
CA ALA A 5 -5.67 -10.78 -0.68
C ALA A 5 -4.69 -11.95 -0.81
N THR A 6 -3.49 -11.79 -0.23
CA THR A 6 -2.50 -12.86 -0.21
C THR A 6 -2.86 -13.95 0.80
N THR A 7 -2.38 -15.14 0.53
CA THR A 7 -2.38 -16.27 1.46
C THR A 7 -0.94 -16.67 1.76
N ALA A 8 -0.74 -17.56 2.70
CA ALA A 8 0.61 -18.01 3.09
C ALA A 8 1.44 -18.51 1.89
N SER A 9 0.79 -19.15 0.90
CA SER A 9 1.47 -19.66 -0.29
C SER A 9 1.94 -18.57 -1.27
N ASP A 10 1.51 -17.33 -1.08
CA ASP A 10 1.86 -16.20 -1.95
C ASP A 10 3.13 -15.46 -1.50
N TRP A 11 3.82 -15.93 -0.47
CA TRP A 11 4.91 -15.16 0.13
C TRP A 11 6.05 -14.83 -0.83
N GLN A 12 6.36 -15.72 -1.76
CA GLN A 12 7.41 -15.49 -2.77
C GLN A 12 6.99 -14.39 -3.75
N ALA A 13 5.76 -14.43 -4.23
CA ALA A 13 5.21 -13.40 -5.10
C ALA A 13 5.14 -12.05 -4.38
N LEU A 14 4.72 -12.04 -3.11
CA LEU A 14 4.68 -10.84 -2.29
C LEU A 14 6.08 -10.25 -2.11
N LYS A 15 7.05 -11.08 -1.74
CA LYS A 15 8.45 -10.65 -1.58
C LYS A 15 8.98 -10.01 -2.86
N ALA A 16 8.86 -10.71 -3.99
CA ALA A 16 9.36 -10.23 -5.28
C ALA A 16 8.72 -8.90 -5.67
N THR A 17 7.41 -8.77 -5.52
CA THR A 17 6.67 -7.56 -5.88
C THR A 17 7.02 -6.39 -4.98
N ARG A 18 7.11 -6.63 -3.66
CA ARG A 18 7.49 -5.58 -2.69
C ARG A 18 8.90 -5.07 -2.94
N LEU A 19 9.85 -5.96 -3.17
CA LEU A 19 11.23 -5.56 -3.46
C LEU A 19 11.32 -4.80 -4.78
N ALA A 20 10.58 -5.21 -5.80
CA ALA A 20 10.52 -4.48 -7.07
C ALA A 20 9.98 -3.06 -6.88
N ALA A 21 8.94 -2.90 -6.06
CA ALA A 21 8.35 -1.59 -5.76
C ALA A 21 9.35 -0.67 -5.05
N LEU A 22 10.05 -1.19 -4.04
CA LEU A 22 11.03 -0.41 -3.26
C LEU A 22 12.24 -0.01 -4.11
N LEU A 23 12.62 -0.83 -5.06
CA LEU A 23 13.72 -0.54 -5.98
C LEU A 23 13.30 0.49 -7.04
N ASP A 24 12.08 0.37 -7.56
CA ASP A 24 11.54 1.24 -8.61
C ASP A 24 11.24 2.66 -8.09
N ALA A 25 10.73 2.78 -6.86
CA ALA A 25 10.28 4.05 -6.30
C ALA A 25 10.77 4.20 -4.84
N PRO A 26 12.08 4.34 -4.61
CA PRO A 26 12.65 4.31 -3.25
C PRO A 26 12.18 5.47 -2.36
N THR A 27 11.78 6.60 -2.93
CA THR A 27 11.30 7.76 -2.16
C THR A 27 9.79 7.77 -1.94
N ALA A 28 9.07 6.77 -2.44
CA ALA A 28 7.62 6.68 -2.27
C ALA A 28 7.20 5.93 -1.00
N PHE A 29 8.13 5.25 -0.33
CA PHE A 29 7.83 4.35 0.77
C PHE A 29 8.64 4.66 2.02
N GLY A 30 8.04 4.43 3.20
CA GLY A 30 8.74 4.56 4.47
C GLY A 30 9.81 3.49 4.69
N ALA A 31 9.63 2.31 4.10
CA ALA A 31 10.61 1.23 4.14
C ALA A 31 11.65 1.38 3.02
N SER A 32 12.85 0.82 3.21
CA SER A 32 13.90 0.77 2.20
C SER A 32 14.01 -0.63 1.58
N HIS A 33 14.53 -0.70 0.35
CA HIS A 33 14.81 -1.98 -0.30
C HIS A 33 15.81 -2.80 0.53
N ALA A 34 16.86 -2.18 1.05
CA ALA A 34 17.89 -2.86 1.83
C ALA A 34 17.30 -3.52 3.09
N SER A 35 16.45 -2.81 3.84
CA SER A 35 15.85 -3.34 5.05
C SER A 35 14.87 -4.48 4.74
N ALA A 36 14.07 -4.35 3.70
CA ALA A 36 13.13 -5.37 3.28
C ALA A 36 13.83 -6.62 2.74
N ALA A 37 14.91 -6.44 1.95
CA ALA A 37 15.69 -7.54 1.41
C ALA A 37 16.40 -8.35 2.50
N ALA A 38 16.64 -7.74 3.67
CA ALA A 38 17.26 -8.41 4.82
C ALA A 38 16.30 -9.31 5.61
N PHE A 39 14.99 -9.22 5.36
CA PHE A 39 14.02 -10.08 6.04
C PHE A 39 14.22 -11.55 5.67
N ALA A 40 14.09 -12.44 6.66
CA ALA A 40 14.11 -13.89 6.45
C ALA A 40 12.84 -14.34 5.72
N ASP A 41 12.90 -15.52 5.10
CA ASP A 41 11.71 -16.09 4.41
C ASP A 41 10.53 -16.26 5.37
N ALA A 42 10.80 -16.61 6.63
CA ALA A 42 9.75 -16.73 7.66
C ALA A 42 9.00 -15.40 7.88
N ASP A 43 9.69 -14.27 7.79
CA ASP A 43 9.05 -12.95 7.91
C ASP A 43 8.10 -12.68 6.73
N TRP A 44 8.51 -13.07 5.52
CA TRP A 44 7.66 -12.93 4.34
C TRP A 44 6.47 -13.86 4.38
N GLN A 45 6.65 -15.08 4.88
CA GLN A 45 5.57 -16.03 5.08
C GLN A 45 4.52 -15.47 6.03
N GLN A 46 4.96 -14.85 7.13
CA GLN A 46 4.07 -14.19 8.09
C GLN A 46 3.33 -13.00 7.46
N ARG A 47 4.00 -12.18 6.66
CA ARG A 47 3.40 -11.03 5.99
C ARG A 47 2.34 -11.44 4.98
N ALA A 48 2.50 -12.58 4.34
CA ALA A 48 1.54 -13.08 3.34
C ALA A 48 0.23 -13.57 3.97
N ILE A 49 0.22 -13.88 5.27
CA ILE A 49 -0.98 -14.30 5.98
C ILE A 49 -1.84 -13.07 6.29
N SER A 50 -3.08 -13.09 5.84
CA SER A 50 -4.04 -12.01 6.11
C SER A 50 -4.53 -12.07 7.54
N THR A 51 -4.45 -10.94 8.25
CA THR A 51 -4.97 -10.77 9.61
C THR A 51 -5.69 -9.42 9.69
N PRO A 52 -6.51 -9.17 10.74
CA PRO A 52 -7.11 -7.85 10.92
C PRO A 52 -6.08 -6.71 11.07
N GLN A 53 -4.84 -7.04 11.52
CA GLN A 53 -3.78 -6.06 11.69
C GLN A 53 -3.03 -5.77 10.39
N ARG A 54 -3.04 -6.71 9.43
CA ARG A 54 -2.31 -6.53 8.17
C ARG A 54 -2.83 -7.49 7.10
N THR A 55 -3.18 -6.92 5.95
CA THR A 55 -3.59 -7.69 4.77
C THR A 55 -2.93 -7.08 3.54
N PHE A 56 -2.13 -7.87 2.82
CA PHE A 56 -1.59 -7.48 1.52
C PHE A 56 -2.53 -7.93 0.41
N PHE A 57 -2.61 -7.10 -0.63
CA PHE A 57 -3.32 -7.41 -1.88
C PHE A 57 -2.34 -7.41 -3.02
N LEU A 58 -2.45 -8.40 -3.89
CA LEU A 58 -1.70 -8.46 -5.15
C LEU A 58 -2.67 -8.36 -6.33
N ALA A 59 -2.25 -7.59 -7.33
CA ALA A 59 -2.89 -7.57 -8.63
C ALA A 59 -2.11 -8.50 -9.55
N PHE A 60 -2.81 -9.34 -10.31
CA PHE A 60 -2.23 -10.32 -11.23
C PHE A 60 -2.71 -10.07 -12.64
N ASP A 61 -1.79 -10.18 -13.59
CA ASP A 61 -2.09 -10.38 -15.02
C ASP A 61 -1.77 -11.84 -15.30
N ASP A 62 -2.80 -12.67 -15.47
CA ASP A 62 -2.71 -14.13 -15.39
C ASP A 62 -2.03 -14.54 -14.07
N ASP A 63 -0.89 -15.20 -14.09
CA ASP A 63 -0.16 -15.61 -12.90
C ASP A 63 0.94 -14.62 -12.49
N GLN A 64 1.10 -13.52 -13.23
CA GLN A 64 2.16 -12.55 -13.01
C GLN A 64 1.71 -11.44 -12.07
N PRO A 65 2.35 -11.26 -10.89
CA PRO A 65 2.05 -10.13 -10.03
C PRO A 65 2.50 -8.82 -10.69
N ILE A 66 1.61 -7.84 -10.74
CA ILE A 66 1.85 -6.56 -11.42
C ILE A 66 1.65 -5.34 -10.52
N GLY A 67 1.20 -5.55 -9.30
CA GLY A 67 0.99 -4.46 -8.35
C GLY A 67 0.62 -4.98 -6.98
N LEU A 68 0.71 -4.10 -5.98
CA LEU A 68 0.35 -4.43 -4.61
C LEU A 68 -0.18 -3.22 -3.87
N ALA A 69 -0.88 -3.48 -2.79
CA ALA A 69 -1.26 -2.52 -1.76
C ALA A 69 -1.49 -3.28 -0.46
N ALA A 70 -1.54 -2.59 0.65
CA ALA A 70 -1.80 -3.24 1.93
C ALA A 70 -2.66 -2.38 2.85
N GLN A 71 -3.46 -3.06 3.67
CA GLN A 71 -4.13 -2.48 4.82
C GLN A 71 -3.34 -2.88 6.06
N VAL A 72 -2.99 -1.88 6.88
CA VAL A 72 -2.27 -2.09 8.14
C VAL A 72 -2.95 -1.30 9.24
N LEU A 73 -3.18 -1.97 10.38
CA LEU A 73 -3.67 -1.31 11.59
C LEU A 73 -2.46 -0.84 12.41
N ALA A 74 -2.31 0.47 12.58
CA ALA A 74 -1.25 1.05 13.38
C ALA A 74 -1.53 0.92 14.88
N GLY A 75 -0.49 1.07 15.71
CA GLY A 75 -0.61 0.96 17.16
C GLY A 75 -1.55 1.99 17.80
N ASN A 76 -1.80 3.11 17.13
CA ASN A 76 -2.76 4.14 17.58
C ASN A 76 -4.20 3.86 17.15
N GLY A 77 -4.46 2.72 16.51
CA GLY A 77 -5.79 2.35 16.03
C GLY A 77 -6.13 2.86 14.65
N GLU A 78 -5.26 3.63 14.00
CA GLU A 78 -5.49 4.10 12.64
C GLU A 78 -5.31 2.97 11.61
N CYS A 79 -6.23 2.88 10.67
CA CYS A 79 -6.16 1.97 9.55
C CYS A 79 -5.46 2.67 8.38
N HIS A 80 -4.36 2.11 7.92
CA HIS A 80 -3.51 2.72 6.88
C HIS A 80 -3.53 1.93 5.57
N LEU A 81 -3.55 2.67 4.47
CA LEU A 81 -3.18 2.17 3.15
C LEU A 81 -1.69 2.38 2.97
N ILE A 82 -0.94 1.32 2.75
CA ILE A 82 0.51 1.37 2.51
C ILE A 82 0.89 0.53 1.29
N ALA A 83 2.14 0.62 0.90
CA ALA A 83 2.76 -0.26 -0.11
C ALA A 83 2.13 -0.17 -1.50
N MET A 84 1.41 0.90 -1.81
CA MET A 84 0.72 1.07 -3.08
C MET A 84 1.71 1.21 -4.23
N TRP A 85 1.69 0.26 -5.16
CA TRP A 85 2.58 0.26 -6.32
C TRP A 85 1.97 -0.55 -7.46
N VAL A 86 2.18 -0.07 -8.69
CA VAL A 86 1.80 -0.77 -9.92
C VAL A 86 3.00 -0.75 -10.86
N GLN A 87 3.29 -1.89 -11.46
CA GLN A 87 4.37 -2.03 -12.44
C GLN A 87 4.15 -1.05 -13.60
N GLN A 88 5.23 -0.43 -14.07
CA GLN A 88 5.19 0.73 -14.98
C GLN A 88 4.31 0.50 -16.21
N GLN A 89 4.42 -0.64 -16.88
CA GLN A 89 3.65 -0.90 -18.08
C GLN A 89 2.14 -1.11 -17.86
N TYR A 90 1.72 -1.23 -16.61
CA TYR A 90 0.31 -1.37 -16.25
C TYR A 90 -0.29 -0.09 -15.65
N ARG A 91 0.50 0.98 -15.54
CA ARG A 91 0.02 2.28 -15.04
C ARG A 91 -0.89 2.93 -16.06
N GLY A 92 -1.83 3.78 -15.58
CA GLY A 92 -2.83 4.40 -16.43
C GLY A 92 -4.00 3.49 -16.80
N ARG A 93 -4.01 2.28 -16.28
CA ARG A 93 -5.14 1.33 -16.37
C ARG A 93 -5.80 1.25 -14.99
N ALA A 94 -6.91 0.57 -14.86
CA ALA A 94 -7.68 0.53 -13.61
C ALA A 94 -7.03 -0.28 -12.47
N VAL A 95 -5.77 -0.71 -12.57
CA VAL A 95 -5.09 -1.55 -11.58
C VAL A 95 -4.95 -0.83 -10.23
N ALA A 96 -4.45 0.40 -10.24
CA ALA A 96 -4.26 1.17 -9.01
C ALA A 96 -5.59 1.43 -8.30
N GLN A 97 -6.61 1.82 -9.05
CA GLN A 97 -7.95 2.02 -8.50
C GLN A 97 -8.49 0.74 -7.87
N GLY A 98 -8.32 -0.40 -8.56
CA GLY A 98 -8.77 -1.69 -8.05
C GLY A 98 -8.08 -2.08 -6.74
N LEU A 99 -6.78 -1.80 -6.62
CA LEU A 99 -6.03 -2.04 -5.39
C LEU A 99 -6.53 -1.14 -4.24
N VAL A 100 -6.75 0.13 -4.50
CA VAL A 100 -7.30 1.06 -3.49
C VAL A 100 -8.70 0.59 -3.06
N ASP A 101 -9.55 0.19 -4.01
CA ASP A 101 -10.89 -0.30 -3.70
C ASP A 101 -10.84 -1.56 -2.84
N ALA A 102 -9.91 -2.47 -3.11
CA ALA A 102 -9.71 -3.67 -2.30
C ALA A 102 -9.32 -3.34 -0.85
N VAL A 103 -8.40 -2.37 -0.67
CA VAL A 103 -8.00 -1.93 0.68
C VAL A 103 -9.14 -1.21 1.39
N LYS A 104 -9.90 -0.37 0.70
CA LYS A 104 -11.10 0.28 1.28
C LYS A 104 -12.11 -0.76 1.76
N GLN A 105 -12.39 -1.76 0.95
CA GLN A 105 -13.33 -2.82 1.32
C GLN A 105 -12.83 -3.62 2.51
N CYS A 106 -11.52 -3.93 2.53
CA CYS A 106 -10.90 -4.62 3.66
C CYS A 106 -11.04 -3.81 4.96
N ALA A 107 -10.80 -2.51 4.91
CA ALA A 107 -10.95 -1.62 6.05
C ALA A 107 -12.39 -1.64 6.57
N VAL A 108 -13.37 -1.52 5.67
CA VAL A 108 -14.79 -1.56 6.02
C VAL A 108 -15.18 -2.91 6.64
N ASP A 109 -14.72 -4.01 6.04
CA ASP A 109 -15.01 -5.37 6.52
C ASP A 109 -14.41 -5.61 7.92
N ASN A 110 -13.30 -4.95 8.23
CA ASN A 110 -12.67 -5.00 9.55
C ASN A 110 -13.25 -3.98 10.55
N GLY A 111 -14.32 -3.30 10.19
CA GLY A 111 -15.04 -2.38 11.09
C GLY A 111 -14.48 -0.96 11.12
N HIS A 112 -13.60 -0.59 10.19
CA HIS A 112 -13.06 0.77 10.13
C HIS A 112 -13.94 1.67 9.25
N SER A 113 -14.19 2.89 9.73
CA SER A 113 -14.92 3.91 8.97
C SER A 113 -13.98 4.90 8.26
N ARG A 114 -12.68 4.77 8.50
CA ARG A 114 -11.66 5.72 8.07
C ARG A 114 -10.41 4.98 7.61
N LEU A 115 -9.84 5.43 6.50
CA LEU A 115 -8.59 4.90 5.96
C LEU A 115 -7.67 6.09 5.69
N VAL A 116 -6.44 6.01 6.17
CA VAL A 116 -5.45 7.09 6.00
C VAL A 116 -4.24 6.59 5.22
N LEU A 117 -3.53 7.51 4.62
CA LEU A 117 -2.24 7.27 3.97
C LEU A 117 -1.37 8.50 4.12
N ASP A 118 -0.08 8.33 3.88
CA ASP A 118 0.88 9.43 3.85
C ASP A 118 1.46 9.54 2.45
N VAL A 119 1.52 10.77 1.92
CA VAL A 119 2.07 11.04 0.60
C VAL A 119 2.80 12.37 0.62
N ALA A 120 3.94 12.45 -0.10
CA ALA A 120 4.60 13.72 -0.31
C ALA A 120 3.76 14.57 -1.28
N PRO A 121 3.31 15.77 -0.88
CA PRO A 121 2.51 16.63 -1.79
C PRO A 121 3.27 17.01 -3.06
N GLU A 122 4.61 17.01 -3.03
CA GLU A 122 5.46 17.21 -4.19
C GLU A 122 5.24 16.14 -5.26
N ASN A 123 4.81 14.95 -4.85
CA ASN A 123 4.39 13.90 -5.77
C ASN A 123 2.96 14.20 -6.23
N VAL A 124 2.85 15.21 -7.11
CA VAL A 124 1.57 15.75 -7.59
C VAL A 124 0.70 14.66 -8.22
N ARG A 125 1.31 13.73 -8.93
CA ARG A 125 0.61 12.64 -9.61
C ARG A 125 -0.06 11.70 -8.64
N ALA A 126 0.67 11.28 -7.58
CA ALA A 126 0.12 10.41 -6.55
C ALA A 126 -0.98 11.13 -5.76
N ALA A 127 -0.73 12.38 -5.35
CA ALA A 127 -1.73 13.18 -4.64
C ALA A 127 -3.02 13.32 -5.44
N ALA A 128 -2.92 13.64 -6.73
CA ALA A 128 -4.08 13.77 -7.61
C ALA A 128 -4.84 12.45 -7.76
N PHE A 129 -4.10 11.34 -7.86
CA PHE A 129 -4.72 10.01 -7.93
C PHE A 129 -5.54 9.72 -6.67
N TYR A 130 -4.96 9.94 -5.48
CA TYR A 130 -5.68 9.67 -4.23
C TYR A 130 -6.86 10.61 -4.03
N GLN A 131 -6.75 11.87 -4.45
CA GLN A 131 -7.88 12.81 -4.43
C GLN A 131 -9.05 12.31 -5.28
N LYS A 132 -8.78 11.74 -6.45
CA LYS A 132 -9.80 11.11 -7.30
C LYS A 132 -10.45 9.90 -6.62
N GLN A 133 -9.71 9.21 -5.75
CA GLN A 133 -10.24 8.09 -4.99
C GLN A 133 -11.01 8.52 -3.73
N GLY A 134 -11.17 9.81 -3.50
CA GLY A 134 -11.95 10.36 -2.39
C GLY A 134 -11.14 10.69 -1.15
N PHE A 135 -9.82 10.64 -1.22
CA PHE A 135 -8.95 11.07 -0.12
C PHE A 135 -8.80 12.58 -0.10
N VAL A 136 -8.75 13.16 1.09
CA VAL A 136 -8.51 14.60 1.30
C VAL A 136 -7.30 14.78 2.20
N PHE A 137 -6.52 15.85 1.96
CA PHE A 137 -5.38 16.17 2.82
C PHE A 137 -5.85 16.65 4.19
N LEU A 138 -5.14 16.20 5.22
CA LEU A 138 -5.26 16.70 6.59
C LEU A 138 -4.02 17.54 6.93
N PRO A 139 -4.09 18.47 7.91
CA PRO A 139 -2.95 19.28 8.32
C PRO A 139 -2.03 18.51 9.28
N GLU A 140 -1.60 17.32 8.89
CA GLU A 140 -0.73 16.42 9.66
C GLU A 140 0.43 16.00 8.79
N TRP A 141 1.65 16.32 9.25
CA TRP A 141 2.88 16.13 8.51
C TRP A 141 3.87 15.30 9.32
N GLU A 142 4.70 14.53 8.65
CA GLU A 142 5.83 13.85 9.27
C GLU A 142 6.95 13.62 8.25
N ALA A 143 8.15 13.31 8.75
CA ALA A 143 9.27 12.95 7.89
C ALA A 143 9.08 11.54 7.35
N LEU A 144 9.41 11.33 6.08
CA LEU A 144 9.44 9.99 5.49
C LEU A 144 10.56 9.19 6.13
N GLU A 145 10.26 8.04 6.71
CA GLU A 145 11.21 7.24 7.49
C GLU A 145 12.46 6.86 6.69
N SER A 146 12.29 6.43 5.43
CA SER A 146 13.41 6.05 4.57
C SER A 146 14.26 7.22 4.09
N HIS A 147 13.67 8.43 4.02
CA HIS A 147 14.31 9.65 3.53
C HIS A 147 13.83 10.83 4.36
N PRO A 148 14.40 11.05 5.56
CA PRO A 148 13.85 12.03 6.53
C PRO A 148 13.80 13.47 6.06
N HIS A 149 14.52 13.82 4.99
CA HIS A 149 14.44 15.16 4.38
C HIS A 149 13.15 15.38 3.57
N ILE A 150 12.40 14.32 3.29
CA ILE A 150 11.12 14.40 2.58
C ILE A 150 10.00 14.45 3.61
N GLN A 151 9.13 15.46 3.49
CA GLN A 151 7.94 15.58 4.31
C GLN A 151 6.76 14.92 3.62
N VAL A 152 6.02 14.09 4.36
CA VAL A 152 4.77 13.50 3.88
C VAL A 152 3.60 14.10 4.65
N GLN A 153 2.48 14.21 3.97
CA GLN A 153 1.24 14.74 4.53
C GLN A 153 0.19 13.65 4.53
N LYS A 154 -0.56 13.58 5.62
CA LYS A 154 -1.64 12.59 5.76
C LYS A 154 -2.81 12.95 4.86
N MET A 155 -3.38 11.92 4.22
CA MET A 155 -4.66 11.99 3.54
C MET A 155 -5.65 11.02 4.19
N GLU A 156 -6.92 11.35 4.12
CA GLU A 156 -7.99 10.59 4.75
C GLU A 156 -9.12 10.29 3.76
N TRP A 157 -9.60 9.07 3.78
CA TRP A 157 -10.86 8.66 3.18
C TRP A 157 -11.81 8.20 4.28
N ARG A 158 -13.06 8.64 4.24
CA ARG A 158 -14.09 8.18 5.17
C ARG A 158 -15.17 7.42 4.42
N MET A 159 -15.58 6.29 5.00
CA MET A 159 -16.73 5.56 4.50
C MET A 159 -17.97 6.42 4.69
N ARG A 160 -18.77 6.55 3.63
CA ARG A 160 -20.07 7.21 3.72
C ARG A 160 -21.12 6.19 4.15
N ALA A 161 -21.92 6.59 5.13
CA ALA A 161 -23.03 5.78 5.60
C ALA A 161 -24.16 5.71 4.56
#